data_7d735347456eeffb8e9ecd973138b229
#
_entry.id   7d735347456eeffb8e9ecd973138b229
#
_cell.length_a   1.000
_cell.length_b   1.000
_cell.length_c   1.000
_cell.angle_alpha   90.00
_cell.angle_beta   90.00
_cell.angle_gamma   90.00
#
_symmetry.space_group_name_H-M   'P 1'
#
loop_
_entity.id
_entity.type
_entity.pdbx_description
1 polymer ?
#
loop_
_entity_poly.entity_id
_entity_poly.type
_entity_poly.pdbx_seq_one_letter_code
_entity_poly.pdbx_strand_id
1 'polypeptide(L)'
;MIAAVVPAGFVMTATYGPSFKDPHLLPLHTLASQLHHTLGFLVLAVALVWSYRRARVGRPSWDPGVAAWQRVIATPTHFALLVLLIVVPVSGWAALSALADSPQFGPTHIWFFGADRWLPRIVAPLAFDDPAGYRQYARVHIATLWVGLALICLHAGSALWHHFMRREIGRAHV
;
A
#
# COMPACT_ATOMS: atom_id res chain seq x y z
N MET A 1 3.27 -8.92 -3.42
CA MET A 1 2.02 -8.19 -3.11
C MET A 1 2.07 -6.74 -3.60
N ILE A 2 3.03 -5.90 -3.18
CA ILE A 2 3.13 -4.48 -3.60
C ILE A 2 3.20 -4.35 -5.13
N ALA A 3 3.99 -5.20 -5.80
CA ALA A 3 4.11 -5.22 -7.26
C ALA A 3 2.80 -5.56 -8.01
N ALA A 4 1.79 -6.06 -7.34
CA ALA A 4 0.47 -6.34 -7.91
C ALA A 4 -0.59 -5.32 -7.48
N VAL A 5 -0.61 -4.92 -6.19
CA VAL A 5 -1.62 -3.99 -5.67
C VAL A 5 -1.50 -2.59 -6.29
N VAL A 6 -0.26 -2.12 -6.53
CA VAL A 6 -0.03 -0.79 -7.10
C VAL A 6 -0.52 -0.70 -8.55
N PRO A 7 -0.09 -1.57 -9.49
CA PRO A 7 -0.64 -1.57 -10.85
C PRO A 7 -2.16 -1.76 -10.90
N ALA A 8 -2.72 -2.64 -10.06
CA ALA A 8 -4.16 -2.82 -9.98
C ALA A 8 -4.89 -1.52 -9.61
N GLY A 9 -4.35 -0.72 -8.68
CA GLY A 9 -4.89 0.59 -8.32
C GLY A 9 -4.87 1.59 -9.48
N PHE A 10 -3.79 1.61 -10.26
CA PHE A 10 -3.71 2.47 -11.46
C PHE A 10 -4.72 2.05 -12.52
N VAL A 11 -4.85 0.74 -12.80
CA VAL A 11 -5.84 0.22 -13.76
C VAL A 11 -7.25 0.52 -13.27
N MET A 12 -7.56 0.29 -12.00
CA MET A 12 -8.84 0.62 -11.38
C MET A 12 -9.20 2.10 -11.60
N THR A 13 -8.27 3.01 -11.30
CA THR A 13 -8.50 4.45 -11.46
C THR A 13 -8.65 4.86 -12.91
N ALA A 14 -7.82 4.31 -13.81
CA ALA A 14 -7.88 4.61 -15.24
C ALA A 14 -9.15 4.10 -15.91
N THR A 15 -9.72 3.00 -15.44
CA THR A 15 -10.93 2.39 -16.01
C THR A 15 -12.23 2.84 -15.36
N TYR A 16 -12.19 3.54 -14.22
CA TYR A 16 -13.39 3.95 -13.47
C TYR A 16 -14.35 4.77 -14.34
N GLY A 17 -13.94 5.94 -14.80
CA GLY A 17 -14.79 6.80 -15.64
C GLY A 17 -15.16 6.18 -16.99
N PRO A 18 -14.21 5.61 -17.74
CA PRO A 18 -14.49 4.94 -19.01
C PRO A 18 -15.45 3.76 -18.93
N SER A 19 -15.45 2.97 -17.86
CA SER A 19 -16.32 1.79 -17.68
C SER A 19 -17.82 2.13 -17.64
N PHE A 20 -18.19 3.37 -17.32
CA PHE A 20 -19.59 3.84 -17.40
C PHE A 20 -20.04 4.10 -18.83
N LYS A 21 -19.12 4.32 -19.77
CA LYS A 21 -19.41 4.62 -21.16
C LYS A 21 -19.20 3.41 -22.07
N ASP A 22 -18.28 2.54 -21.71
CA ASP A 22 -17.93 1.32 -22.43
C ASP A 22 -18.07 0.10 -21.53
N PRO A 23 -19.16 -0.70 -21.70
CA PRO A 23 -19.39 -1.91 -20.91
C PRO A 23 -18.28 -2.96 -21.04
N HIS A 24 -17.49 -2.94 -22.12
CA HIS A 24 -16.38 -3.89 -22.29
C HIS A 24 -15.23 -3.65 -21.30
N LEU A 25 -15.13 -2.44 -20.73
CA LEU A 25 -14.15 -2.12 -19.69
C LEU A 25 -14.58 -2.50 -18.27
N LEU A 26 -15.87 -2.78 -18.07
CA LEU A 26 -16.41 -3.10 -16.76
C LEU A 26 -15.78 -4.34 -16.11
N PRO A 27 -15.57 -5.47 -16.82
CA PRO A 27 -14.90 -6.63 -16.25
C PRO A 27 -13.46 -6.33 -15.82
N LEU A 28 -12.73 -5.55 -16.60
CA LEU A 28 -11.36 -5.13 -16.28
C LEU A 28 -11.34 -4.23 -15.02
N HIS A 29 -12.25 -3.24 -14.96
CA HIS A 29 -12.40 -2.37 -13.81
C HIS A 29 -12.73 -3.18 -12.54
N THR A 30 -13.68 -4.09 -12.63
CA THR A 30 -14.11 -4.95 -11.52
C THR A 30 -12.93 -5.81 -11.01
N LEU A 31 -12.22 -6.49 -11.91
CA LEU A 31 -11.06 -7.30 -11.56
C LEU A 31 -9.95 -6.47 -10.89
N ALA A 32 -9.63 -5.31 -11.45
CA ALA A 32 -8.62 -4.41 -10.92
C ALA A 32 -9.01 -3.90 -9.52
N SER A 33 -10.28 -3.56 -9.31
CA SER A 33 -10.82 -3.12 -8.01
C SER A 33 -10.74 -4.22 -6.96
N GLN A 34 -11.19 -5.43 -7.29
CA GLN A 34 -11.11 -6.59 -6.40
C GLN A 34 -9.67 -6.93 -6.02
N LEU A 35 -8.76 -6.94 -6.99
CA LEU A 35 -7.33 -7.16 -6.75
C LEU A 35 -6.75 -6.08 -5.83
N HIS A 36 -7.01 -4.82 -6.13
CA HIS A 36 -6.48 -3.70 -5.36
C HIS A 36 -6.96 -3.72 -3.91
N HIS A 37 -8.26 -3.85 -3.69
CA HIS A 37 -8.83 -3.85 -2.35
C HIS A 37 -8.38 -5.08 -1.55
N THR A 38 -8.51 -6.29 -2.11
CA THR A 38 -8.14 -7.53 -1.42
C THR A 38 -6.65 -7.53 -1.05
N LEU A 39 -5.77 -7.21 -1.99
CA LEU A 39 -4.33 -7.18 -1.73
C LEU A 39 -3.95 -6.04 -0.79
N GLY A 40 -4.63 -4.90 -0.85
CA GLY A 40 -4.43 -3.78 0.07
C GLY A 40 -4.71 -4.16 1.53
N PHE A 41 -5.82 -4.84 1.79
CA PHE A 41 -6.13 -5.34 3.13
C PHE A 41 -5.20 -6.46 3.58
N LEU A 42 -4.75 -7.30 2.65
CA LEU A 42 -3.77 -8.33 2.97
C LEU A 42 -2.40 -7.71 3.34
N VAL A 43 -1.99 -6.65 2.64
CA VAL A 43 -0.79 -5.86 3.02
C VAL A 43 -0.95 -5.29 4.42
N LEU A 44 -2.10 -4.70 4.74
CA LEU A 44 -2.39 -4.17 6.08
C LEU A 44 -2.31 -5.26 7.14
N ALA A 45 -2.95 -6.41 6.93
CA ALA A 45 -2.93 -7.53 7.87
C ALA A 45 -1.51 -8.01 8.14
N VAL A 46 -0.70 -8.21 7.09
CA VAL A 46 0.71 -8.62 7.22
C VAL A 46 1.53 -7.56 7.95
N ALA A 47 1.32 -6.26 7.63
CA ALA A 47 2.01 -5.16 8.30
C ALA A 47 1.69 -5.11 9.81
N LEU A 48 0.44 -5.33 10.20
CA LEU A 48 0.01 -5.37 11.60
C LEU A 48 0.62 -6.56 12.35
N VAL A 49 0.58 -7.76 11.75
CA VAL A 49 1.21 -8.95 12.34
C VAL A 49 2.72 -8.75 12.51
N TRP A 50 3.38 -8.17 11.49
CA TRP A 50 4.81 -7.90 11.57
C TRP A 50 5.14 -6.83 12.62
N SER A 51 4.34 -5.78 12.72
CA SER A 51 4.46 -4.74 13.76
C SER A 51 4.34 -5.33 15.16
N TYR A 52 3.33 -6.18 15.37
CA TYR A 52 3.12 -6.88 16.63
C TYR A 52 4.33 -7.76 17.00
N ARG A 53 4.80 -8.59 16.06
CA ARG A 53 5.98 -9.43 16.30
C ARG A 53 7.21 -8.61 16.62
N ARG A 54 7.44 -7.50 15.92
CA ARG A 54 8.56 -6.60 16.16
C ARG A 54 8.50 -5.94 17.55
N ALA A 55 7.30 -5.58 18.00
CA ALA A 55 7.10 -5.04 19.34
C ALA A 55 7.38 -6.08 20.45
N ARG A 56 7.07 -7.36 20.17
CA ARG A 56 7.25 -8.44 21.16
C ARG A 56 8.67 -8.99 21.20
N VAL A 57 9.33 -9.14 20.06
CA VAL A 57 10.65 -9.78 19.96
C VAL A 57 11.79 -8.75 19.95
N GLY A 58 11.50 -7.48 19.66
CA GLY A 58 12.51 -6.43 19.56
C GLY A 58 13.19 -6.40 18.19
N ARG A 59 14.29 -5.66 18.12
CA ARG A 59 15.09 -5.53 16.89
C ARG A 59 16.21 -6.56 16.89
N PRO A 60 16.49 -7.23 15.76
CA PRO A 60 17.71 -7.99 15.62
C PRO A 60 18.93 -7.08 15.84
N SER A 61 20.01 -7.65 16.38
CA SER A 61 21.29 -6.95 16.48
C SER A 61 21.80 -6.61 15.08
N TRP A 62 22.46 -5.46 14.95
CA TRP A 62 23.14 -5.10 13.73
C TRP A 62 24.34 -6.01 13.50
N ASP A 63 24.58 -6.37 12.24
CA ASP A 63 25.82 -7.02 11.85
C ASP A 63 27.02 -6.10 12.24
N PRO A 64 28.07 -6.63 12.88
CA PRO A 64 29.26 -5.86 13.26
C PRO A 64 29.91 -5.10 12.09
N GLY A 65 29.77 -5.59 10.86
CA GLY A 65 30.30 -4.96 9.64
C GLY A 65 29.49 -3.76 9.14
N VAL A 66 28.33 -3.43 9.75
CA VAL A 66 27.51 -2.27 9.33
C VAL A 66 28.05 -1.00 9.99
N ALA A 67 28.42 0.00 9.18
CA ALA A 67 28.93 1.29 9.67
C ALA A 67 27.85 2.05 10.48
N ALA A 68 28.28 2.85 11.46
CA ALA A 68 27.37 3.59 12.33
C ALA A 68 26.39 4.52 11.56
N TRP A 69 26.89 5.24 10.55
CA TRP A 69 26.05 6.11 9.73
C TRP A 69 24.95 5.34 8.96
N GLN A 70 25.25 4.11 8.49
CA GLN A 70 24.27 3.25 7.83
C GLN A 70 23.14 2.88 8.77
N ARG A 71 23.44 2.56 10.05
CA ARG A 71 22.45 2.25 11.09
C ARG A 71 21.56 3.45 11.38
N VAL A 72 22.13 4.65 11.42
CA VAL A 72 21.41 5.92 11.65
C VAL A 72 20.40 6.18 10.53
N ILE A 73 20.74 5.91 9.27
CA ILE A 73 19.82 6.10 8.14
C ILE A 73 18.82 4.94 8.02
N ALA A 74 19.26 3.70 8.15
CA ALA A 74 18.40 2.54 7.96
C ALA A 74 17.29 2.43 9.00
N THR A 75 17.56 2.82 10.25
CA THR A 75 16.58 2.74 11.34
C THR A 75 15.32 3.56 11.06
N PRO A 76 15.39 4.87 10.78
CA PRO A 76 14.20 5.68 10.47
C PRO A 76 13.57 5.27 9.13
N THR A 77 14.36 4.85 8.14
CA THR A 77 13.83 4.38 6.86
C THR A 77 12.95 3.14 7.04
N HIS A 78 13.41 2.14 7.78
CA HIS A 78 12.61 0.94 8.06
C HIS A 78 11.34 1.28 8.87
N PHE A 79 11.44 2.22 9.81
CA PHE A 79 10.28 2.67 10.57
C PHE A 79 9.28 3.40 9.66
N ALA A 80 9.75 4.31 8.82
CA ALA A 80 8.90 5.04 7.86
C ALA A 80 8.20 4.09 6.88
N LEU A 81 8.92 3.09 6.34
CA LEU A 81 8.33 2.07 5.47
C LEU A 81 7.25 1.26 6.20
N LEU A 82 7.47 0.89 7.45
CA LEU A 82 6.46 0.18 8.25
C LEU A 82 5.22 1.04 8.49
N VAL A 83 5.40 2.31 8.84
CA VAL A 83 4.28 3.27 9.00
C VAL A 83 3.50 3.41 7.71
N LEU A 84 4.18 3.53 6.57
CA LEU A 84 3.52 3.66 5.27
C LEU A 84 2.78 2.38 4.84
N LEU A 85 3.28 1.19 5.19
CA LEU A 85 2.56 -0.07 4.96
C LEU A 85 1.23 -0.16 5.72
N ILE A 86 1.04 0.67 6.75
CA ILE A 86 -0.23 0.79 7.50
C ILE A 86 -1.03 1.99 6.99
N VAL A 87 -0.41 3.17 6.86
CA VAL A 87 -1.10 4.41 6.51
C VAL A 87 -1.70 4.36 5.11
N VAL A 88 -0.97 3.79 4.13
CA VAL A 88 -1.48 3.70 2.75
C VAL A 88 -2.78 2.88 2.69
N PRO A 89 -2.85 1.62 3.12
CA PRO A 89 -4.11 0.88 3.05
C PRO A 89 -5.21 1.45 3.95
N VAL A 90 -4.89 2.01 5.13
CA VAL A 90 -5.88 2.63 6.01
C VAL A 90 -6.48 3.88 5.36
N SER A 91 -5.69 4.73 4.71
CA SER A 91 -6.21 5.90 3.99
C SER A 91 -7.08 5.51 2.78
N GLY A 92 -6.74 4.43 2.08
CA GLY A 92 -7.57 3.85 1.02
C GLY A 92 -8.89 3.30 1.56
N TRP A 93 -8.85 2.63 2.70
CA TRP A 93 -10.05 2.17 3.40
C TRP A 93 -10.93 3.33 3.87
N ALA A 94 -10.34 4.41 4.39
CA ALA A 94 -11.08 5.62 4.76
C ALA A 94 -11.76 6.26 3.54
N ALA A 95 -11.07 6.35 2.40
CA ALA A 95 -11.65 6.85 1.16
C ALA A 95 -12.84 5.99 0.71
N LEU A 96 -12.69 4.67 0.70
CA LEU A 96 -13.76 3.76 0.32
C LEU A 96 -14.94 3.84 1.30
N SER A 97 -14.68 3.99 2.61
CA SER A 97 -15.70 4.15 3.64
C SER A 97 -16.56 5.41 3.45
N ALA A 98 -15.96 6.49 2.97
CA ALA A 98 -16.68 7.75 2.73
C ALA A 98 -17.72 7.64 1.60
N LEU A 99 -17.54 6.67 0.68
CA LEU A 99 -18.46 6.43 -0.44
C LEU A 99 -19.25 5.12 -0.33
N ALA A 100 -19.17 4.41 0.79
CA ALA A 100 -19.75 3.08 0.92
C ALA A 100 -21.26 2.98 0.67
N ASP A 101 -21.99 4.10 0.83
CA ASP A 101 -23.45 4.19 0.55
C ASP A 101 -23.79 4.92 -0.74
N SER A 102 -22.79 5.40 -1.48
CA SER A 102 -23.07 6.14 -2.72
C SER A 102 -23.71 5.23 -3.76
N PRO A 103 -24.84 5.62 -4.35
CA PRO A 103 -25.42 4.91 -5.49
C PRO A 103 -24.48 4.84 -6.70
N GLN A 104 -23.52 5.76 -6.80
CA GLN A 104 -22.51 5.80 -7.86
C GLN A 104 -21.49 4.67 -7.72
N PHE A 105 -21.36 4.11 -6.51
CA PHE A 105 -20.47 2.97 -6.28
C PHE A 105 -21.03 1.65 -6.82
N GLY A 106 -22.28 1.61 -7.28
CA GLY A 106 -22.88 0.43 -7.87
C GLY A 106 -22.61 -0.87 -7.09
N PRO A 107 -22.94 -2.04 -7.62
CA PRO A 107 -22.60 -3.33 -7.03
C PRO A 107 -21.15 -3.71 -7.33
N THR A 108 -20.18 -2.88 -6.97
CA THR A 108 -18.76 -3.23 -7.09
C THR A 108 -18.43 -4.28 -6.04
N HIS A 109 -18.12 -5.47 -6.50
CA HIS A 109 -17.55 -6.51 -5.67
C HIS A 109 -16.21 -6.04 -5.12
N ILE A 110 -16.15 -5.75 -3.81
CA ILE A 110 -14.93 -5.24 -3.16
C ILE A 110 -13.92 -6.37 -3.00
N TRP A 111 -14.40 -7.62 -2.88
CA TRP A 111 -13.59 -8.78 -2.55
C TRP A 111 -13.64 -9.87 -3.61
N PHE A 112 -12.55 -10.64 -3.76
CA PHE A 112 -12.54 -11.88 -4.55
C PHE A 112 -13.45 -12.97 -4.00
N PHE A 113 -13.84 -12.88 -2.74
CA PHE A 113 -14.52 -13.97 -2.02
C PHE A 113 -16.03 -13.85 -2.03
N GLY A 114 -16.62 -13.08 -2.93
CA GLY A 114 -18.07 -13.01 -3.09
C GLY A 114 -18.86 -12.44 -1.90
N ALA A 115 -18.18 -11.96 -0.86
CA ALA A 115 -18.81 -11.23 0.23
C ALA A 115 -19.12 -9.82 -0.25
N ASP A 116 -20.20 -9.74 -1.03
CA ASP A 116 -20.66 -8.51 -1.61
C ASP A 116 -20.90 -7.47 -0.53
N ARG A 117 -20.17 -6.36 -0.59
CA ARG A 117 -20.50 -5.07 0.03
C ARG A 117 -20.26 -4.92 1.53
N TRP A 118 -19.78 -5.91 2.27
CA TRP A 118 -19.51 -5.65 3.67
C TRP A 118 -18.10 -5.08 3.85
N LEU A 119 -18.04 -3.77 4.02
CA LEU A 119 -16.82 -3.08 4.44
C LEU A 119 -17.15 -2.34 5.74
N PRO A 120 -16.52 -2.69 6.87
CA PRO A 120 -16.69 -1.92 8.10
C PRO A 120 -16.17 -0.50 7.85
N ARG A 121 -16.99 0.48 8.21
CA ARG A 121 -16.61 1.89 8.07
C ARG A 121 -15.67 2.29 9.18
N ILE A 122 -14.58 2.93 8.83
CA ILE A 122 -13.62 3.52 9.78
C ILE A 122 -13.77 5.04 9.88
N VAL A 123 -14.52 5.64 8.95
CA VAL A 123 -14.92 7.05 8.99
C VAL A 123 -16.41 7.13 8.71
N ALA A 124 -17.13 7.99 9.46
CA ALA A 124 -18.50 8.30 9.16
C ALA A 124 -18.53 9.27 7.96
N PRO A 125 -19.35 9.03 6.93
CA PRO A 125 -19.60 10.02 5.90
C PRO A 125 -20.29 11.23 6.54
N LEU A 126 -19.91 12.44 6.14
CA LEU A 126 -20.55 13.68 6.59
C LEU A 126 -21.98 13.84 6.01
N ALA A 127 -22.26 13.11 4.93
CA ALA A 127 -23.53 13.01 4.25
C ALA A 127 -23.73 11.60 3.70
N PHE A 128 -24.93 11.29 3.21
CA PHE A 128 -25.25 10.00 2.57
C PHE A 128 -24.27 9.64 1.43
N ASP A 129 -23.77 10.65 0.74
CA ASP A 129 -22.70 10.57 -0.25
C ASP A 129 -21.69 11.70 0.07
N ASP A 130 -20.46 11.33 0.49
CA ASP A 130 -19.42 12.30 0.85
C ASP A 130 -18.27 12.29 -0.16
N PRO A 131 -18.46 12.87 -1.37
CA PRO A 131 -17.42 12.96 -2.38
C PRO A 131 -16.28 13.90 -1.97
N ALA A 132 -16.49 14.81 -1.02
CA ALA A 132 -15.45 15.69 -0.50
C ALA A 132 -14.51 14.91 0.42
N GLY A 133 -15.04 14.14 1.37
CA GLY A 133 -14.29 13.25 2.23
C GLY A 133 -13.53 12.20 1.43
N TYR A 134 -14.18 11.55 0.45
CA TYR A 134 -13.52 10.64 -0.47
C TYR A 134 -12.29 11.28 -1.13
N ARG A 135 -12.44 12.46 -1.74
CA ARG A 135 -11.31 13.13 -2.41
C ARG A 135 -10.18 13.46 -1.45
N GLN A 136 -10.49 13.83 -0.22
CA GLN A 136 -9.48 14.12 0.79
C GLN A 136 -8.68 12.85 1.15
N TYR A 137 -9.36 11.76 1.48
CA TYR A 137 -8.69 10.49 1.83
C TYR A 137 -7.96 9.88 0.64
N ALA A 138 -8.51 9.97 -0.56
CA ALA A 138 -7.86 9.52 -1.79
C ALA A 138 -6.57 10.31 -2.08
N ARG A 139 -6.54 11.63 -1.84
CA ARG A 139 -5.31 12.43 -1.95
C ARG A 139 -4.26 11.97 -0.96
N VAL A 140 -4.64 11.72 0.28
CA VAL A 140 -3.71 11.20 1.31
C VAL A 140 -3.18 9.83 0.87
N HIS A 141 -4.06 8.93 0.39
CA HIS A 141 -3.67 7.61 -0.11
C HIS A 141 -2.64 7.71 -1.24
N ILE A 142 -2.91 8.54 -2.25
CA ILE A 142 -2.02 8.72 -3.40
C ILE A 142 -0.70 9.38 -2.99
N ALA A 143 -0.75 10.42 -2.16
CA ALA A 143 0.46 11.11 -1.70
C ALA A 143 1.37 10.18 -0.89
N THR A 144 0.81 9.45 0.07
CA THR A 144 1.55 8.49 0.89
C THR A 144 2.07 7.31 0.08
N LEU A 145 1.34 6.86 -0.97
CA LEU A 145 1.81 5.87 -1.93
C LEU A 145 3.09 6.35 -2.64
N TRP A 146 3.11 7.57 -3.18
CA TRP A 146 4.29 8.09 -3.88
C TRP A 146 5.50 8.22 -2.95
N VAL A 147 5.30 8.69 -1.72
CA VAL A 147 6.36 8.70 -0.70
C VAL A 147 6.86 7.30 -0.41
N GLY A 148 5.95 6.34 -0.27
CA GLY A 148 6.29 4.93 -0.04
C GLY A 148 7.09 4.33 -1.18
N LEU A 149 6.67 4.55 -2.43
CA LEU A 149 7.40 4.07 -3.62
C LEU A 149 8.81 4.67 -3.70
N ALA A 150 8.96 5.96 -3.46
CA ALA A 150 10.28 6.61 -3.43
C ALA A 150 11.19 6.00 -2.36
N LEU A 151 10.68 5.77 -1.15
CA LEU A 151 11.44 5.13 -0.07
C LEU A 151 11.77 3.67 -0.39
N ILE A 152 10.88 2.92 -1.02
CA ILE A 152 11.15 1.54 -1.47
C ILE A 152 12.27 1.53 -2.51
N CYS A 153 12.22 2.42 -3.50
CA CYS A 153 13.26 2.53 -4.53
C CYS A 153 14.62 2.88 -3.92
N LEU A 154 14.66 3.84 -3.00
CA LEU A 154 15.90 4.21 -2.29
C LEU A 154 16.43 3.07 -1.44
N HIS A 155 15.55 2.39 -0.70
CA HIS A 155 15.92 1.25 0.16
C HIS A 155 16.43 0.07 -0.66
N ALA A 156 15.71 -0.34 -1.70
CA ALA A 156 16.12 -1.42 -2.59
C ALA A 156 17.40 -1.06 -3.37
N GLY A 157 17.51 0.16 -3.88
CA GLY A 157 18.70 0.65 -4.57
C GLY A 157 19.94 0.63 -3.67
N SER A 158 19.81 1.06 -2.41
CA SER A 158 20.92 1.00 -1.45
C SER A 158 21.31 -0.44 -1.12
N ALA A 159 20.36 -1.35 -0.97
CA ALA A 159 20.63 -2.78 -0.72
C ALA A 159 21.36 -3.43 -1.90
N LEU A 160 20.91 -3.15 -3.13
CA LEU A 160 21.55 -3.64 -4.35
C LEU A 160 22.98 -3.08 -4.49
N TRP A 161 23.16 -1.77 -4.27
CA TRP A 161 24.47 -1.16 -4.28
C TRP A 161 25.44 -1.84 -3.30
N HIS A 162 25.02 -2.04 -2.05
CA HIS A 162 25.83 -2.72 -1.06
C HIS A 162 26.12 -4.19 -1.43
N HIS A 163 25.14 -4.88 -2.03
CA HIS A 163 25.33 -6.26 -2.44
C HIS A 163 26.40 -6.40 -3.53
N PHE A 164 26.38 -5.54 -4.55
CA PHE A 164 27.30 -5.61 -5.65
C PHE A 164 28.70 -5.08 -5.27
N MET A 165 28.79 -3.92 -4.62
CA MET A 165 30.05 -3.27 -4.30
C MET A 165 30.82 -4.00 -3.19
N ARG A 166 30.17 -4.54 -2.17
CA ARG A 166 30.85 -5.30 -1.10
C ARG A 166 31.35 -6.67 -1.56
N ARG A 167 30.71 -7.31 -2.54
CA ARG A 167 31.22 -8.57 -3.12
C ARG A 167 32.51 -8.37 -3.89
N GLU A 168 32.72 -7.25 -4.53
CA GLU A 168 33.97 -6.95 -5.22
C GLU A 168 35.11 -6.69 -4.25
N ILE A 169 34.87 -5.95 -3.16
CA ILE A 169 35.85 -5.68 -2.12
C ILE A 169 36.27 -6.98 -1.39
N GLY A 170 35.32 -7.88 -1.10
CA GLY A 170 35.60 -9.17 -0.46
C GLY A 170 36.41 -10.14 -1.31
N ARG A 171 36.39 -10.03 -2.63
CA ARG A 171 37.19 -10.86 -3.55
C ARG A 171 38.58 -10.32 -3.82
N ALA A 172 38.84 -9.05 -3.51
CA ALA A 172 40.14 -8.43 -3.71
C ALA A 172 41.14 -8.72 -2.56
N HIS A 173 40.73 -9.45 -1.52
CA HIS A 173 41.52 -9.77 -0.35
C HIS A 173 41.73 -11.29 -0.14
N VAL A 174 41.51 -12.10 -1.18
CA VAL A 174 41.85 -13.55 -1.19
C VAL A 174 42.94 -13.79 -2.25
#